data_7f10f32dfa0082f57a1956ae225e4976
#
_entry.id   7f10f32dfa0082f57a1956ae225e4976
#
_cell.length_a   1.000
_cell.length_b   1.000
_cell.length_c   1.000
_cell.angle_alpha   90.00
_cell.angle_beta   90.00
_cell.angle_gamma   90.00
#
_symmetry.space_group_name_H-M   'P 1'
#
loop_
_entity.id
_entity.type
_entity.pdbx_description
1 polymer ?
#
loop_
_entity_poly.entity_id
_entity_poly.type
_entity_poly.pdbx_seq_one_letter_code
_entity_poly.pdbx_strand_id
1 'polypeptide(L)' 'MEYKFEVGQEVMWSGGWGTRAPKLAKIIDKGEKNDQAVYDLDNGHWAYEYQLEDVA' A
#
# COMPACT_ATOMS: atom_id res chain seq x y z
N MET A 1 -14.30 8.58 -0.70
CA MET A 1 -13.76 7.21 -0.49
C MET A 1 -13.05 7.15 0.85
N GLU A 2 -13.26 6.08 1.58
CA GLU A 2 -12.56 5.88 2.84
C GLU A 2 -11.23 5.18 2.61
N TYR A 3 -10.19 5.66 3.27
CA TYR A 3 -8.87 5.07 3.19
C TYR A 3 -8.52 4.42 4.52
N LYS A 4 -8.11 3.15 4.46
CA LYS A 4 -7.69 2.41 5.64
C LYS A 4 -6.34 2.89 6.17
N PHE A 5 -5.49 3.38 5.27
CA PHE A 5 -4.15 3.83 5.61
C PHE A 5 -3.99 5.31 5.28
N GLU A 6 -3.00 5.95 5.87
CA GLU A 6 -2.75 7.38 5.66
C GLU A 6 -1.35 7.63 5.10
N VAL A 7 -1.19 8.77 4.45
CA VAL A 7 0.12 9.21 3.97
C VAL A 7 1.06 9.36 5.16
N GLY A 8 2.27 8.82 5.01
CA GLY A 8 3.26 8.81 6.08
C GLY A 8 3.25 7.55 6.92
N GLN A 9 2.24 6.70 6.76
CA GLN A 9 2.13 5.46 7.51
C GLN A 9 3.01 4.38 6.89
N GLU A 10 3.62 3.56 7.74
CA GLU A 10 4.36 2.39 7.30
C GLU A 10 3.43 1.19 7.20
N VAL A 11 3.60 0.42 6.14
CA VAL A 11 2.79 -0.78 5.89
C VAL A 11 3.68 -1.89 5.36
N MET A 12 3.17 -3.12 5.41
CA MET A 12 3.85 -4.27 4.82
C MET A 12 3.29 -4.50 3.41
N TRP A 13 4.21 -4.66 2.46
CA TRP A 13 3.88 -4.88 1.06
C TRP A 13 4.60 -6.12 0.55
N SER A 14 3.86 -7.08 0.02
CA SER A 14 4.43 -8.35 -0.44
C SER A 14 4.61 -8.42 -1.96
N GLY A 15 4.35 -7.33 -2.65
CA GLY A 15 4.40 -7.31 -4.09
C GLY A 15 3.14 -7.89 -4.73
N GLY A 16 2.94 -7.63 -6.01
CA GLY A 16 1.72 -8.01 -6.70
C GLY A 16 1.55 -9.51 -6.90
N TRP A 17 2.60 -10.27 -6.77
CA TRP A 17 2.58 -11.71 -7.06
C TRP A 17 2.47 -12.58 -5.83
N GLY A 18 2.61 -11.99 -4.64
CA GLY A 18 2.49 -12.74 -3.40
C GLY A 18 3.55 -13.81 -3.19
N THR A 19 4.61 -13.81 -3.98
CA THR A 19 5.66 -14.82 -3.90
C THR A 19 6.88 -14.38 -3.13
N ARG A 20 6.93 -13.12 -2.72
CA ARG A 20 8.08 -12.58 -1.99
C ARG A 20 7.70 -12.31 -0.55
N ALA A 21 8.71 -12.36 0.32
CA ALA A 21 8.51 -11.97 1.71
C ALA A 21 8.05 -10.51 1.77
N PRO A 22 7.11 -10.19 2.66
CA PRO A 22 6.66 -8.82 2.82
C PRO A 22 7.81 -7.88 3.19
N LYS A 23 7.78 -6.67 2.65
CA LYS A 23 8.76 -5.64 2.95
C LYS A 23 8.06 -4.42 3.51
N LEU A 24 8.74 -3.73 4.38
CA LEU A 24 8.24 -2.48 4.93
C LEU A 24 8.29 -1.39 3.87
N ALA A 25 7.21 -0.65 3.74
CA ALA A 25 7.13 0.49 2.83
C ALA A 25 6.36 1.61 3.50
N LYS A 26 6.61 2.84 3.08
CA LYS A 26 5.91 4.00 3.60
C LYS A 26 5.00 4.55 2.52
N ILE A 27 3.79 4.91 2.90
CA ILE A 27 2.82 5.51 1.99
C ILE A 27 3.19 6.97 1.78
N ILE A 28 3.38 7.37 0.52
CA ILE A 28 3.75 8.75 0.17
C ILE A 28 2.59 9.50 -0.48
N ASP A 29 1.59 8.77 -0.97
CA ASP A 29 0.40 9.39 -1.54
C ASP A 29 -0.71 8.35 -1.58
N LYS A 30 -1.93 8.80 -1.78
CA LYS A 30 -3.09 7.91 -1.90
C LYS A 30 -4.03 8.42 -2.98
N GLY A 31 -4.80 7.50 -3.56
CA GLY A 31 -5.70 7.85 -4.64
C GLY A 31 -6.76 6.79 -4.84
N GLU A 32 -7.39 6.83 -6.00
CA GLU A 32 -8.46 5.92 -6.34
C GLU A 32 -8.23 5.35 -7.73
N LYS A 33 -8.48 4.06 -7.90
CA LYS A 33 -8.39 3.42 -9.19
C LYS A 33 -9.39 2.27 -9.23
N ASN A 34 -10.23 2.23 -10.28
CA ASN A 34 -11.26 1.20 -10.43
C ASN A 34 -12.16 1.13 -9.20
N ASP A 35 -12.52 2.27 -8.64
CA ASP A 35 -13.37 2.40 -7.44
C ASP A 35 -12.74 1.77 -6.19
N GLN A 36 -11.42 1.62 -6.19
CA GLN A 36 -10.69 1.08 -5.05
C GLN A 36 -9.61 2.04 -4.59
N ALA A 37 -9.36 2.04 -3.29
CA ALA A 37 -8.27 2.83 -2.72
C ALA A 37 -6.93 2.27 -3.16
N VAL A 38 -6.04 3.15 -3.59
CA VAL A 38 -4.68 2.79 -3.97
C VAL A 38 -3.71 3.70 -3.23
N TYR A 39 -2.48 3.24 -3.09
CA TYR A 39 -1.45 3.94 -2.33
C TYR A 39 -0.14 3.91 -3.09
N ASP A 40 0.51 5.05 -3.17
CA ASP A 40 1.88 5.12 -3.70
C ASP A 40 2.86 4.90 -2.56
N LEU A 41 3.86 4.08 -2.82
CA LEU A 41 4.84 3.69 -1.82
C LEU A 41 6.19 4.32 -2.13
N ASP A 42 7.01 4.47 -1.11
CA ASP A 42 8.31 5.12 -1.21
C ASP A 42 9.35 4.29 -1.99
N ASN A 43 9.01 3.06 -2.32
CA ASN A 43 9.87 2.17 -3.11
C ASN A 43 9.64 2.29 -4.62
N GLY A 44 8.85 3.25 -5.08
CA GLY A 44 8.55 3.45 -6.48
C GLY A 44 7.41 2.62 -7.02
N HIS A 45 6.76 1.84 -6.16
CA HIS A 45 5.61 1.02 -6.53
C HIS A 45 4.33 1.63 -5.97
N TRP A 46 3.21 1.14 -6.46
CA TRP A 46 1.90 1.46 -5.92
C TRP A 46 1.15 0.14 -5.67
N ALA A 47 0.14 0.19 -4.80
CA ALA A 47 -0.60 -1.02 -4.45
C ALA A 47 -2.06 -0.69 -4.14
N TYR A 48 -2.92 -1.67 -4.37
CA TYR A 48 -4.28 -1.61 -3.88
C TYR A 48 -4.30 -1.83 -2.36
N GLU A 49 -5.33 -1.33 -1.71
CA GLU A 49 -5.46 -1.45 -0.25
C GLU A 49 -5.36 -2.90 0.23
N TYR A 50 -5.95 -3.84 -0.51
CA TYR A 50 -5.93 -5.24 -0.11
C TYR A 50 -4.55 -5.90 -0.21
N GLN A 51 -3.61 -5.24 -0.90
CA GLN A 51 -2.25 -5.74 -1.03
C GLN A 51 -1.33 -5.27 0.10
N LEU A 52 -1.84 -4.44 0.99
CA LEU A 52 -1.07 -3.87 2.08
C LEU A 52 -1.59 -4.37 3.41
N GLU A 53 -0.70 -4.48 4.39
CA GLU A 53 -1.06 -4.86 5.74
C GLU A 53 -0.48 -3.86 6.73
N ASP A 54 -1.20 -3.67 7.83
CA ASP A 54 -0.75 -2.84 8.93
C ASP A 54 0.43 -3.52 9.62
N VAL A 55 1.45 -2.72 9.99
CA VAL A 55 2.62 -3.27 10.69
C VAL A 55 2.38 -3.44 12.19
N ALA A 56 1.34 -2.86 12.71
CA ALA A 56 1.06 -2.93 14.15
C ALA A 56 0.46 -4.29 14.54
#